data_e7e03dfced8066cff008ed83b13397e7
#
_entry.id   e7e03dfced8066cff008ed83b13397e7
#
_cell.length_a   1.000
_cell.length_b   1.000
_cell.length_c   1.000
_cell.angle_alpha   90.00
_cell.angle_beta   90.00
_cell.angle_gamma   90.00
#
_symmetry.space_group_name_H-M   'P 1'
#
loop_
_entity.id
_entity.type
_entity.pdbx_description
1 polymer ?
#
loop_
_entity_poly.entity_id
_entity_poly.type
_entity_poly.pdbx_seq_one_letter_code
_entity_poly.pdbx_strand_id
1 'polypeptide(L)'
;MTLKICVAQLNFTVGDMSGNAQKIISASKTAYAQGARLVLTPELSICGYPAEDLLLRPAFIAACDDALNTVATELASLKDLAVVVGHPTGSDSRTKSVAVQRRYNAASVLCEGRRLETYAKRELPNYQVFDERRYFTPGQGVCVFQVQGINVGLLICEDAWFDEPGHLAKDAGAELLAVINASPYHVGKGGERIERMRQGALNTGLPLIYAHNVGAQDEVVFDGASFVLGADGALAGQASSFAEELWFLEANRPETGVEPAQS
;
A
#
# COMPACT_ATOMS: atom_id res chain seq x y z
N MET A 1 -0.74 22.84 -8.83
CA MET A 1 0.38 22.17 -8.11
C MET A 1 0.35 20.71 -8.51
N THR A 2 1.49 20.16 -8.88
CA THR A 2 1.63 18.76 -9.30
C THR A 2 2.27 17.95 -8.15
N LEU A 3 1.64 16.87 -7.71
CA LEU A 3 2.21 15.93 -6.76
C LEU A 3 2.98 14.86 -7.51
N LYS A 4 4.29 14.79 -7.29
CA LYS A 4 5.10 13.68 -7.80
C LYS A 4 5.05 12.52 -6.82
N ILE A 5 4.70 11.34 -7.33
CA ILE A 5 4.47 10.09 -6.58
C ILE A 5 5.48 9.06 -7.07
N CYS A 6 6.00 8.27 -6.15
CA CYS A 6 6.82 7.09 -6.48
C CYS A 6 6.11 5.82 -6.00
N VAL A 7 5.86 4.89 -6.89
CA VAL A 7 5.50 3.52 -6.54
C VAL A 7 6.79 2.72 -6.41
N ALA A 8 7.08 2.25 -5.21
CA ALA A 8 8.23 1.42 -4.91
C ALA A 8 7.87 -0.06 -5.13
N GLN A 9 7.84 -0.48 -6.40
CA GLN A 9 7.64 -1.86 -6.81
C GLN A 9 8.90 -2.67 -6.53
N LEU A 10 8.98 -3.26 -5.33
CA LEU A 10 10.17 -3.94 -4.83
C LEU A 10 9.85 -5.35 -4.36
N ASN A 11 10.87 -6.22 -4.35
CA ASN A 11 10.80 -7.57 -3.82
C ASN A 11 11.07 -7.56 -2.31
N PHE A 12 10.05 -7.73 -1.50
CA PHE A 12 10.14 -7.81 -0.05
C PHE A 12 10.20 -9.25 0.42
N THR A 13 11.22 -9.57 1.23
CA THR A 13 11.48 -10.92 1.71
C THR A 13 10.69 -11.21 2.98
N VAL A 14 9.98 -12.34 3.03
CA VAL A 14 9.25 -12.76 4.23
C VAL A 14 10.21 -12.96 5.40
N GLY A 15 9.90 -12.30 6.54
CA GLY A 15 10.66 -12.41 7.78
C GLY A 15 11.92 -11.55 7.86
N ASP A 16 12.32 -10.85 6.79
CA ASP A 16 13.46 -9.94 6.81
C ASP A 16 13.04 -8.49 7.06
N MET A 17 12.48 -8.21 8.25
CA MET A 17 12.01 -6.87 8.58
C MET A 17 13.10 -5.81 8.46
N SER A 18 14.35 -6.14 8.84
CA SER A 18 15.48 -5.20 8.75
C SER A 18 15.85 -4.88 7.29
N GLY A 19 16.00 -5.90 6.44
CA GLY A 19 16.32 -5.72 5.03
C GLY A 19 15.19 -5.00 4.27
N ASN A 20 13.95 -5.35 4.57
CA ASN A 20 12.78 -4.70 3.98
C ASN A 20 12.70 -3.21 4.39
N ALA A 21 12.93 -2.89 5.67
CA ALA A 21 13.01 -1.51 6.14
C ALA A 21 14.11 -0.71 5.41
N GLN A 22 15.30 -1.30 5.22
CA GLN A 22 16.40 -0.65 4.49
C GLN A 22 16.04 -0.41 3.02
N LYS A 23 15.36 -1.34 2.35
CA LYS A 23 14.84 -1.14 0.99
C LYS A 23 13.87 0.05 0.93
N ILE A 24 12.90 0.12 1.87
CA ILE A 24 11.93 1.22 1.96
C ILE A 24 12.66 2.56 2.18
N ILE A 25 13.61 2.62 3.11
CA ILE A 25 14.40 3.82 3.41
C ILE A 25 15.18 4.28 2.18
N SER A 26 15.88 3.36 1.52
CA SER A 26 16.68 3.67 0.33
C SER A 26 15.81 4.15 -0.82
N ALA A 27 14.71 3.46 -1.11
CA ALA A 27 13.74 3.84 -2.13
C ALA A 27 13.16 5.24 -1.85
N SER A 28 12.77 5.51 -0.61
CA SER A 28 12.19 6.78 -0.19
C SER A 28 13.18 7.94 -0.32
N LYS A 29 14.45 7.74 0.08
CA LYS A 29 15.53 8.73 -0.09
C LYS A 29 15.79 9.02 -1.57
N THR A 30 15.82 7.99 -2.41
CA THR A 30 15.98 8.12 -3.87
C THR A 30 14.78 8.84 -4.49
N ALA A 31 13.57 8.46 -4.14
CA ALA A 31 12.36 9.09 -4.64
C ALA A 31 12.28 10.58 -4.25
N TYR A 32 12.60 10.90 -2.99
CA TYR A 32 12.64 12.27 -2.50
C TYR A 32 13.63 13.15 -3.28
N ALA A 33 14.84 12.63 -3.53
CA ALA A 33 15.86 13.33 -4.30
C ALA A 33 15.41 13.61 -5.74
N GLN A 34 14.52 12.76 -6.29
CA GLN A 34 13.92 12.97 -7.62
C GLN A 34 12.62 13.82 -7.56
N GLY A 35 12.31 14.41 -6.41
CA GLY A 35 11.20 15.34 -6.25
C GLY A 35 9.87 14.70 -5.82
N ALA A 36 9.81 13.40 -5.58
CA ALA A 36 8.59 12.76 -5.06
C ALA A 36 8.25 13.28 -3.65
N ARG A 37 6.96 13.38 -3.35
CA ARG A 37 6.44 13.73 -2.03
C ARG A 37 5.45 12.70 -1.50
N LEU A 38 5.14 11.69 -2.31
CA LEU A 38 4.43 10.49 -1.88
C LEU A 38 5.19 9.26 -2.37
N VAL A 39 5.45 8.31 -1.46
CA VAL A 39 5.98 6.99 -1.80
C VAL A 39 4.96 5.94 -1.38
N LEU A 40 4.62 5.04 -2.28
CA LEU A 40 3.74 3.91 -2.02
C LEU A 40 4.55 2.62 -2.02
N THR A 41 4.51 1.87 -0.92
CA THR A 41 5.07 0.51 -0.88
C THR A 41 3.93 -0.52 -0.96
N PRO A 42 4.19 -1.76 -1.40
CA PRO A 42 3.20 -2.83 -1.42
C PRO A 42 2.60 -3.20 -0.05
N GLU A 43 1.53 -3.97 -0.09
CA GLU A 43 0.92 -4.61 1.08
C GLU A 43 1.95 -5.45 1.85
N LEU A 44 1.92 -5.37 3.20
CA LEU A 44 2.81 -6.07 4.13
C LEU A 44 4.31 -5.93 3.82
N SER A 45 4.74 -4.84 3.19
CA SER A 45 6.12 -4.63 2.74
C SER A 45 7.16 -4.72 3.87
N ILE A 46 6.80 -4.42 5.12
CA ILE A 46 7.72 -4.57 6.26
C ILE A 46 8.10 -6.05 6.51
N CYS A 47 7.15 -6.96 6.44
CA CYS A 47 7.41 -8.37 6.77
C CYS A 47 7.45 -9.29 5.56
N GLY A 48 7.12 -8.80 4.36
CA GLY A 48 6.89 -9.61 3.17
C GLY A 48 5.55 -10.35 3.20
N TYR A 49 5.06 -10.76 2.02
CA TYR A 49 3.80 -11.47 1.82
C TYR A 49 4.03 -12.77 1.04
N PRO A 50 3.41 -13.90 1.44
CA PRO A 50 2.61 -14.14 2.65
C PRO A 50 3.47 -14.52 3.86
N ALA A 51 3.24 -13.89 5.02
CA ALA A 51 3.98 -14.20 6.25
C ALA A 51 3.34 -15.32 7.08
N GLU A 52 2.13 -15.75 6.73
CA GLU A 52 1.40 -16.91 7.26
C GLU A 52 1.46 -17.03 8.81
N ASP A 53 1.77 -18.21 9.34
CA ASP A 53 1.78 -18.51 10.78
C ASP A 53 2.81 -17.67 11.58
N LEU A 54 3.75 -16.99 10.94
CA LEU A 54 4.60 -16.02 11.59
C LEU A 54 3.77 -14.88 12.20
N LEU A 55 2.67 -14.50 11.55
CA LEU A 55 1.73 -13.46 12.02
C LEU A 55 1.07 -13.82 13.36
N LEU A 56 1.04 -15.11 13.74
CA LEU A 56 0.49 -15.56 15.03
C LEU A 56 1.46 -15.33 16.19
N ARG A 57 2.72 -15.01 15.91
CA ARG A 57 3.77 -14.83 16.92
C ARG A 57 3.83 -13.38 17.39
N PRO A 58 3.59 -13.08 18.67
CA PRO A 58 3.65 -11.69 19.19
C PRO A 58 5.01 -11.02 18.93
N ALA A 59 6.11 -11.76 19.05
CA ALA A 59 7.45 -11.23 18.79
C ALA A 59 7.65 -10.82 17.32
N PHE A 60 7.00 -11.50 16.37
CA PHE A 60 7.05 -11.13 14.96
C PHE A 60 6.33 -9.79 14.71
N ILE A 61 5.15 -9.61 15.30
CA ILE A 61 4.39 -8.35 15.20
C ILE A 61 5.17 -7.20 15.85
N ALA A 62 5.79 -7.43 17.02
CA ALA A 62 6.62 -6.42 17.66
C ALA A 62 7.84 -6.03 16.81
N ALA A 63 8.53 -7.01 16.19
CA ALA A 63 9.64 -6.73 15.29
C ALA A 63 9.22 -5.95 14.04
N CYS A 64 8.00 -6.18 13.51
CA CYS A 64 7.45 -5.37 12.42
C CYS A 64 7.21 -3.92 12.85
N ASP A 65 6.69 -3.71 14.06
CA ASP A 65 6.46 -2.36 14.59
C ASP A 65 7.77 -1.60 14.85
N ASP A 66 8.80 -2.28 15.37
CA ASP A 66 10.14 -1.73 15.55
C ASP A 66 10.78 -1.33 14.20
N ALA A 67 10.65 -2.17 13.19
CA ALA A 67 11.14 -1.89 11.84
C ALA A 67 10.41 -0.68 11.22
N LEU A 68 9.10 -0.58 11.40
CA LEU A 68 8.31 0.57 10.94
C LEU A 68 8.74 1.87 11.63
N ASN A 69 9.00 1.82 12.94
CA ASN A 69 9.52 2.96 13.70
C ASN A 69 10.92 3.37 13.23
N THR A 70 11.77 2.41 12.86
CA THR A 70 13.07 2.65 12.24
C THR A 70 12.91 3.41 10.91
N VAL A 71 12.00 2.96 10.03
CA VAL A 71 11.70 3.67 8.77
C VAL A 71 11.27 5.10 9.04
N ALA A 72 10.33 5.32 9.97
CA ALA A 72 9.85 6.65 10.31
C ALA A 72 11.01 7.56 10.77
N THR A 73 11.85 7.07 11.69
CA THR A 73 12.98 7.82 12.25
C THR A 73 14.02 8.19 11.18
N GLU A 74 14.40 7.24 10.34
CA GLU A 74 15.39 7.43 9.26
C GLU A 74 14.93 8.40 8.16
N LEU A 75 13.62 8.56 7.99
CA LEU A 75 13.03 9.47 7.01
C LEU A 75 12.61 10.82 7.63
N ALA A 76 12.82 11.06 8.93
CA ALA A 76 12.35 12.25 9.64
C ALA A 76 12.85 13.58 9.06
N SER A 77 14.03 13.58 8.43
CA SER A 77 14.62 14.77 7.80
C SER A 77 14.04 15.12 6.43
N LEU A 78 13.30 14.21 5.81
CA LEU A 78 12.73 14.39 4.47
C LEU A 78 11.38 15.14 4.59
N LYS A 79 11.47 16.46 4.51
CA LYS A 79 10.32 17.35 4.70
C LYS A 79 9.24 17.16 3.66
N ASP A 80 7.97 17.18 4.10
CA ASP A 80 6.78 17.04 3.24
C ASP A 80 6.72 15.70 2.46
N LEU A 81 7.55 14.71 2.82
CA LEU A 81 7.46 13.37 2.25
C LEU A 81 6.50 12.51 3.06
N ALA A 82 5.43 12.05 2.44
CA ALA A 82 4.57 10.99 2.95
C ALA A 82 5.02 9.63 2.39
N VAL A 83 5.18 8.63 3.24
CA VAL A 83 5.51 7.25 2.84
C VAL A 83 4.43 6.32 3.37
N VAL A 84 3.74 5.64 2.47
CA VAL A 84 2.75 4.61 2.81
C VAL A 84 3.47 3.28 2.91
N VAL A 85 3.40 2.65 4.09
CA VAL A 85 4.08 1.39 4.37
C VAL A 85 3.09 0.33 4.82
N GLY A 86 3.02 -0.79 4.08
CA GLY A 86 2.22 -1.97 4.45
C GLY A 86 2.89 -2.78 5.56
N HIS A 87 2.14 -3.10 6.63
CA HIS A 87 2.67 -3.85 7.77
C HIS A 87 1.55 -4.56 8.56
N PRO A 88 1.83 -5.64 9.30
CA PRO A 88 0.90 -6.17 10.28
C PRO A 88 0.96 -5.34 11.55
N THR A 89 -0.17 -5.18 12.26
CA THR A 89 -0.19 -4.52 13.56
C THR A 89 -1.09 -5.26 14.54
N GLY A 90 -0.82 -5.14 15.85
CA GLY A 90 -1.65 -5.68 16.92
C GLY A 90 -2.48 -4.58 17.59
N SER A 91 -3.59 -4.96 18.24
CA SER A 91 -4.29 -4.05 19.14
C SER A 91 -3.40 -3.71 20.34
N ASP A 92 -3.39 -2.44 20.74
CA ASP A 92 -2.59 -1.92 21.85
C ASP A 92 -2.76 -2.80 23.12
N SER A 93 -1.67 -3.39 23.62
CA SER A 93 -1.63 -4.34 24.73
C SER A 93 -1.91 -3.71 26.10
N ARG A 94 -2.39 -2.46 26.17
CA ARG A 94 -2.67 -1.75 27.41
C ARG A 94 -3.92 -2.25 28.16
N THR A 95 -4.75 -3.04 27.52
CA THR A 95 -5.86 -3.74 28.20
C THR A 95 -5.37 -5.10 28.69
N LYS A 96 -5.16 -5.21 30.00
CA LYS A 96 -4.78 -6.43 30.74
C LYS A 96 -5.85 -7.55 30.74
N SER A 97 -6.75 -7.56 29.79
CA SER A 97 -7.72 -8.63 29.59
C SER A 97 -7.12 -9.65 28.64
N VAL A 98 -7.19 -10.94 28.99
CA VAL A 98 -6.78 -12.12 28.19
C VAL A 98 -7.70 -12.31 26.96
N ALA A 99 -8.28 -11.24 26.43
CA ALA A 99 -9.01 -11.24 25.19
C ALA A 99 -8.02 -11.40 24.02
N VAL A 100 -8.37 -12.25 23.08
CA VAL A 100 -7.65 -12.54 21.84
C VAL A 100 -7.06 -11.25 21.26
N GLN A 101 -5.74 -11.16 21.18
CA GLN A 101 -5.06 -10.01 20.56
C GLN A 101 -5.52 -9.90 19.11
N ARG A 102 -6.26 -8.85 18.80
CA ARG A 102 -6.65 -8.56 17.41
C ARG A 102 -5.42 -8.15 16.64
N ARG A 103 -5.25 -8.69 15.46
CA ARG A 103 -4.22 -8.31 14.50
C ARG A 103 -4.87 -7.78 13.25
N TYR A 104 -4.19 -6.86 12.60
CA TYR A 104 -4.69 -6.22 11.38
C TYR A 104 -3.62 -6.25 10.30
N ASN A 105 -4.02 -6.53 9.07
CA ASN A 105 -3.27 -6.16 7.89
C ASN A 105 -3.48 -4.65 7.72
N ALA A 106 -2.42 -3.88 7.80
CA ALA A 106 -2.50 -2.44 7.92
C ALA A 106 -1.51 -1.71 7.00
N ALA A 107 -1.78 -0.45 6.79
CA ALA A 107 -0.84 0.48 6.17
C ALA A 107 -0.76 1.76 6.99
N SER A 108 0.45 2.23 7.25
CA SER A 108 0.69 3.49 7.93
C SER A 108 1.24 4.55 6.98
N VAL A 109 0.78 5.77 7.17
CA VAL A 109 1.33 6.96 6.51
C VAL A 109 2.38 7.56 7.43
N LEU A 110 3.63 7.50 7.01
CA LEU A 110 4.77 8.06 7.74
C LEU A 110 5.13 9.42 7.14
N CYS A 111 5.34 10.42 8.00
CA CYS A 111 5.79 11.74 7.58
C CYS A 111 6.59 12.38 8.72
N GLU A 112 7.75 12.97 8.42
CA GLU A 112 8.59 13.70 9.35
C GLU A 112 8.85 12.97 10.68
N GLY A 113 9.15 11.69 10.62
CA GLY A 113 9.45 10.87 11.80
C GLY A 113 8.23 10.40 12.58
N ARG A 114 7.01 10.65 12.10
CA ARG A 114 5.76 10.32 12.79
C ARG A 114 4.90 9.40 11.93
N ARG A 115 4.12 8.58 12.59
CA ARG A 115 2.99 7.85 12.00
C ARG A 115 1.78 8.78 12.07
N LEU A 116 1.37 9.34 10.93
CA LEU A 116 0.24 10.27 10.87
C LEU A 116 -1.09 9.53 10.96
N GLU A 117 -1.24 8.48 10.15
CA GLU A 117 -2.45 7.68 10.04
C GLU A 117 -2.10 6.20 9.96
N THR A 118 -3.03 5.35 10.36
CA THR A 118 -2.95 3.90 10.16
C THR A 118 -4.30 3.38 9.71
N TYR A 119 -4.33 2.76 8.56
CA TYR A 119 -5.50 2.11 7.98
C TYR A 119 -5.40 0.60 8.20
N ALA A 120 -6.47 -0.03 8.62
CA ALA A 120 -6.60 -1.48 8.69
C ALA A 120 -7.50 -1.98 7.56
N LYS A 121 -7.02 -2.97 6.81
CA LYS A 121 -7.72 -3.63 5.71
C LYS A 121 -9.11 -4.09 6.15
N ARG A 122 -10.14 -3.73 5.38
CA ARG A 122 -11.54 -4.03 5.69
C ARG A 122 -11.94 -5.40 5.16
N GLU A 123 -11.58 -5.68 3.91
CA GLU A 123 -11.93 -6.89 3.20
C GLU A 123 -10.77 -7.90 3.25
N LEU A 124 -11.01 -9.01 3.94
CA LEU A 124 -10.01 -10.07 4.12
C LEU A 124 -10.35 -11.26 3.22
N PRO A 125 -9.52 -11.54 2.18
CA PRO A 125 -9.73 -12.70 1.32
C PRO A 125 -9.54 -13.99 2.11
N ASN A 126 -10.42 -14.96 1.86
CA ASN A 126 -10.39 -16.28 2.49
C ASN A 126 -10.82 -17.35 1.49
N TYR A 127 -10.14 -17.39 0.35
CA TYR A 127 -10.39 -18.30 -0.78
C TYR A 127 -9.09 -18.56 -1.53
N GLN A 128 -9.02 -19.69 -2.24
CA GLN A 128 -7.84 -20.15 -3.00
C GLN A 128 -6.58 -20.20 -2.09
N VAL A 129 -5.58 -19.39 -2.40
CA VAL A 129 -4.31 -19.28 -1.64
C VAL A 129 -4.39 -18.34 -0.43
N PHE A 130 -5.53 -17.67 -0.23
CA PHE A 130 -5.69 -16.70 0.84
C PHE A 130 -6.39 -17.30 2.06
N ASP A 131 -5.81 -17.07 3.24
CA ASP A 131 -6.40 -17.42 4.54
C ASP A 131 -6.23 -16.25 5.54
N GLU A 132 -6.52 -15.02 5.08
CA GLU A 132 -6.26 -13.82 5.90
C GLU A 132 -7.14 -13.74 7.16
N ARG A 133 -8.34 -14.32 7.13
CA ARG A 133 -9.24 -14.36 8.31
C ARG A 133 -8.70 -15.23 9.44
N ARG A 134 -7.75 -16.11 9.17
CA ARG A 134 -7.02 -16.87 10.20
C ARG A 134 -6.11 -15.96 11.03
N TYR A 135 -5.56 -14.92 10.42
CA TYR A 135 -4.52 -14.09 11.02
C TYR A 135 -5.03 -12.73 11.46
N PHE A 136 -5.96 -12.15 10.70
CA PHE A 136 -6.36 -10.76 10.82
C PHE A 136 -7.84 -10.59 11.17
N THR A 137 -8.13 -9.47 11.80
CA THR A 137 -9.48 -8.96 12.05
C THR A 137 -9.78 -7.88 11.02
N PRO A 138 -10.99 -7.83 10.41
CA PRO A 138 -11.39 -6.76 9.50
C PRO A 138 -11.31 -5.39 10.18
N GLY A 139 -10.74 -4.40 9.48
CA GLY A 139 -10.80 -3.00 9.84
C GLY A 139 -12.19 -2.42 9.61
N GLN A 140 -12.46 -1.24 10.21
CA GLN A 140 -13.74 -0.52 10.04
C GLN A 140 -13.54 0.95 9.68
N GLY A 141 -12.28 1.43 9.72
CA GLY A 141 -11.93 2.82 9.47
C GLY A 141 -11.89 3.16 7.97
N VAL A 142 -11.78 4.45 7.71
CA VAL A 142 -11.44 5.03 6.42
C VAL A 142 -10.17 5.84 6.62
N CYS A 143 -9.27 5.84 5.65
CA CYS A 143 -8.05 6.63 5.70
C CYS A 143 -7.98 7.56 4.49
N VAL A 144 -8.04 8.86 4.74
CA VAL A 144 -7.76 9.90 3.77
C VAL A 144 -6.73 10.83 4.39
N PHE A 145 -5.61 11.03 3.70
CA PHE A 145 -4.55 11.92 4.14
C PHE A 145 -4.17 12.89 3.03
N GLN A 146 -3.61 14.04 3.41
CA GLN A 146 -3.29 15.08 2.45
C GLN A 146 -1.79 15.14 2.17
N VAL A 147 -1.41 15.21 0.89
CA VAL A 147 -0.03 15.45 0.43
C VAL A 147 -0.06 16.55 -0.63
N GLN A 148 0.67 17.64 -0.38
CA GLN A 148 0.73 18.81 -1.29
C GLN A 148 -0.65 19.30 -1.77
N GLY A 149 -1.65 19.28 -0.88
CA GLY A 149 -2.98 19.76 -1.15
C GLY A 149 -3.89 18.78 -1.93
N ILE A 150 -3.43 17.53 -2.19
CA ILE A 150 -4.23 16.45 -2.76
C ILE A 150 -4.62 15.48 -1.64
N ASN A 151 -5.91 15.16 -1.54
CA ASN A 151 -6.42 14.18 -0.58
C ASN A 151 -6.35 12.77 -1.17
N VAL A 152 -5.57 11.91 -0.56
CA VAL A 152 -5.32 10.53 -1.00
C VAL A 152 -6.10 9.57 -0.11
N GLY A 153 -7.01 8.79 -0.70
CA GLY A 153 -7.70 7.69 -0.05
C GLY A 153 -6.85 6.42 -0.12
N LEU A 154 -6.61 5.76 1.01
CA LEU A 154 -5.79 4.56 1.11
C LEU A 154 -6.64 3.30 1.21
N LEU A 155 -6.37 2.33 0.36
CA LEU A 155 -6.97 1.00 0.33
C LEU A 155 -5.89 -0.08 0.30
N ILE A 156 -6.21 -1.29 0.76
CA ILE A 156 -5.31 -2.44 0.75
C ILE A 156 -5.95 -3.59 -0.03
N CYS A 157 -5.38 -3.89 -1.20
CA CYS A 157 -5.61 -5.07 -2.02
C CYS A 157 -7.10 -5.42 -2.20
N GLU A 158 -7.63 -6.39 -1.43
CA GLU A 158 -9.01 -6.88 -1.52
C GLU A 158 -10.05 -5.78 -1.31
N ASP A 159 -9.74 -4.72 -0.55
CA ASP A 159 -10.64 -3.58 -0.38
C ASP A 159 -11.10 -2.99 -1.72
N ALA A 160 -10.20 -2.94 -2.71
CA ALA A 160 -10.51 -2.41 -4.03
C ALA A 160 -11.30 -3.38 -4.94
N TRP A 161 -11.52 -4.63 -4.49
CA TRP A 161 -12.40 -5.58 -5.17
C TRP A 161 -13.88 -5.38 -4.80
N PHE A 162 -14.17 -4.54 -3.81
CA PHE A 162 -15.50 -4.16 -3.35
C PHE A 162 -15.73 -2.66 -3.56
N ASP A 163 -16.96 -2.26 -3.79
CA ASP A 163 -17.27 -0.87 -4.08
C ASP A 163 -17.29 0.01 -2.81
N GLU A 164 -17.70 -0.56 -1.66
CA GLU A 164 -17.89 0.17 -0.41
C GLU A 164 -16.63 0.89 0.07
N PRO A 165 -15.42 0.27 0.16
CA PRO A 165 -14.23 0.95 0.66
C PRO A 165 -13.83 2.17 -0.19
N GLY A 166 -13.94 2.07 -1.52
CA GLY A 166 -13.68 3.16 -2.44
C GLY A 166 -14.66 4.32 -2.29
N HIS A 167 -15.97 4.03 -2.14
CA HIS A 167 -17.00 5.05 -1.89
C HIS A 167 -16.81 5.73 -0.54
N LEU A 168 -16.48 4.99 0.51
CA LEU A 168 -16.20 5.58 1.83
C LEU A 168 -15.01 6.53 1.78
N ALA A 169 -13.94 6.19 1.04
CA ALA A 169 -12.79 7.08 0.84
C ALA A 169 -13.20 8.35 0.08
N LYS A 170 -13.99 8.22 -0.99
CA LYS A 170 -14.55 9.35 -1.74
C LYS A 170 -15.39 10.25 -0.85
N ASP A 171 -16.33 9.70 -0.09
CA ASP A 171 -17.21 10.43 0.81
C ASP A 171 -16.43 11.14 1.94
N ALA A 172 -15.28 10.59 2.33
CA ALA A 172 -14.33 11.23 3.24
C ALA A 172 -13.45 12.31 2.56
N GLY A 173 -13.66 12.59 1.28
CA GLY A 173 -13.03 13.68 0.55
C GLY A 173 -11.76 13.28 -0.22
N ALA A 174 -11.53 11.99 -0.49
CA ALA A 174 -10.43 11.56 -1.36
C ALA A 174 -10.60 12.11 -2.79
N GLU A 175 -9.50 12.54 -3.39
CA GLU A 175 -9.37 13.01 -4.76
C GLU A 175 -8.60 12.01 -5.65
N LEU A 176 -7.90 11.05 -5.00
CA LEU A 176 -7.09 10.01 -5.61
C LEU A 176 -7.16 8.77 -4.71
N LEU A 177 -7.27 7.58 -5.29
CA LEU A 177 -7.16 6.31 -4.56
C LEU A 177 -5.74 5.73 -4.71
N ALA A 178 -5.10 5.41 -3.59
CA ALA A 178 -3.86 4.65 -3.53
C ALA A 178 -4.17 3.26 -2.98
N VAL A 179 -3.97 2.24 -3.81
CA VAL A 179 -4.23 0.83 -3.47
C VAL A 179 -2.90 0.10 -3.40
N ILE A 180 -2.50 -0.36 -2.22
CA ILE A 180 -1.29 -1.16 -2.02
C ILE A 180 -1.63 -2.65 -2.04
N ASN A 181 -0.83 -3.47 -2.74
CA ASN A 181 -1.21 -4.83 -3.08
C ASN A 181 -0.05 -5.83 -2.98
N ALA A 182 -0.42 -7.09 -2.64
CA ALA A 182 0.40 -8.28 -2.81
C ALA A 182 -0.47 -9.43 -3.31
N SER A 183 -1.07 -9.27 -4.50
CA SER A 183 -1.97 -10.23 -5.12
C SER A 183 -1.18 -11.25 -5.96
N PRO A 184 -1.22 -12.57 -5.66
CA PRO A 184 -0.50 -13.59 -6.41
C PRO A 184 -0.84 -13.61 -7.90
N TYR A 185 0.18 -13.88 -8.68
CA TYR A 185 0.08 -14.00 -10.14
C TYR A 185 -0.46 -15.36 -10.55
N HIS A 186 -1.33 -15.35 -11.52
CA HIS A 186 -1.64 -16.49 -12.41
C HIS A 186 -1.89 -15.97 -13.82
N VAL A 187 -1.88 -16.88 -14.80
CA VAL A 187 -2.13 -16.53 -16.21
C VAL A 187 -3.47 -15.79 -16.34
N GLY A 188 -3.45 -14.60 -16.93
CA GLY A 188 -4.63 -13.74 -17.09
C GLY A 188 -4.91 -12.78 -15.93
N LYS A 189 -4.28 -12.94 -14.76
CA LYS A 189 -4.57 -12.12 -13.56
C LYS A 189 -4.35 -10.62 -13.76
N GLY A 190 -3.37 -10.23 -14.57
CA GLY A 190 -3.11 -8.81 -14.86
C GLY A 190 -4.32 -8.13 -15.51
N GLY A 191 -4.95 -8.79 -16.49
CA GLY A 191 -6.17 -8.29 -17.14
C GLY A 191 -7.36 -8.19 -16.17
N GLU A 192 -7.54 -9.20 -15.31
CA GLU A 192 -8.61 -9.20 -14.29
C GLU A 192 -8.44 -8.03 -13.31
N ARG A 193 -7.20 -7.78 -12.82
CA ARG A 193 -6.90 -6.67 -11.91
C ARG A 193 -7.23 -5.33 -12.56
N ILE A 194 -6.74 -5.08 -13.78
CA ILE A 194 -7.00 -3.83 -14.48
C ILE A 194 -8.50 -3.62 -14.67
N GLU A 195 -9.24 -4.64 -15.10
CA GLU A 195 -10.67 -4.52 -15.33
C GLU A 195 -11.43 -4.26 -14.02
N ARG A 196 -11.12 -4.97 -12.93
CA ARG A 196 -11.76 -4.72 -11.62
C ARG A 196 -11.45 -3.32 -11.09
N MET A 197 -10.20 -2.88 -11.17
CA MET A 197 -9.82 -1.52 -10.74
C MET A 197 -10.44 -0.45 -11.63
N ARG A 198 -10.62 -0.72 -12.92
CA ARG A 198 -11.36 0.14 -13.86
C ARG A 198 -12.79 0.39 -13.38
N GLN A 199 -13.50 -0.66 -12.99
CA GLN A 199 -14.85 -0.51 -12.45
C GLN A 199 -14.85 0.33 -11.17
N GLY A 200 -13.88 0.12 -10.26
CA GLY A 200 -13.72 0.93 -9.07
C GLY A 200 -13.46 2.42 -9.38
N ALA A 201 -12.60 2.73 -10.34
CA ALA A 201 -12.34 4.10 -10.79
C ALA A 201 -13.61 4.76 -11.38
N LEU A 202 -14.33 4.05 -12.25
CA LEU A 202 -15.59 4.52 -12.83
C LEU A 202 -16.67 4.76 -11.77
N ASN A 203 -16.85 3.82 -10.83
CA ASN A 203 -17.87 3.89 -9.78
C ASN A 203 -17.60 5.05 -8.82
N THR A 204 -16.34 5.28 -8.47
CA THR A 204 -15.94 6.39 -7.59
C THR A 204 -15.78 7.72 -8.34
N GLY A 205 -15.48 7.69 -9.64
CA GLY A 205 -15.07 8.86 -10.40
C GLY A 205 -13.72 9.42 -9.96
N LEU A 206 -12.86 8.57 -9.35
CA LEU A 206 -11.53 8.95 -8.88
C LEU A 206 -10.43 8.21 -9.65
N PRO A 207 -9.32 8.87 -9.97
CA PRO A 207 -8.14 8.18 -10.46
C PRO A 207 -7.62 7.21 -9.39
N LEU A 208 -6.96 6.12 -9.83
CA LEU A 208 -6.51 5.04 -8.97
C LEU A 208 -5.08 4.64 -9.30
N ILE A 209 -4.22 4.58 -8.28
CA ILE A 209 -2.87 4.01 -8.36
C ILE A 209 -2.89 2.63 -7.71
N TYR A 210 -2.46 1.62 -8.46
CA TYR A 210 -2.30 0.24 -8.02
C TYR A 210 -0.81 -0.05 -7.78
N ALA A 211 -0.36 0.02 -6.54
CA ALA A 211 1.02 -0.28 -6.15
C ALA A 211 1.14 -1.76 -5.79
N HIS A 212 1.97 -2.51 -6.51
CA HIS A 212 2.00 -3.96 -6.40
C HIS A 212 3.38 -4.51 -6.06
N ASN A 213 3.39 -5.63 -5.33
CA ASN A 213 4.59 -6.39 -5.01
C ASN A 213 5.18 -7.07 -6.26
N VAL A 214 6.49 -7.30 -6.25
CA VAL A 214 7.20 -8.09 -7.26
C VAL A 214 8.08 -9.13 -6.57
N GLY A 215 8.28 -10.28 -7.18
CA GLY A 215 9.14 -11.34 -6.68
C GLY A 215 8.42 -12.67 -6.53
N ALA A 216 8.98 -13.54 -5.70
CA ALA A 216 8.38 -14.84 -5.41
C ALA A 216 8.67 -15.23 -3.95
N GLN A 217 7.71 -15.92 -3.35
CA GLN A 217 7.84 -16.47 -2.00
C GLN A 217 7.10 -17.79 -1.95
N ASP A 218 7.80 -18.86 -1.54
CA ASP A 218 7.30 -20.22 -1.59
C ASP A 218 6.68 -20.57 -2.95
N GLU A 219 5.40 -20.90 -3.00
CA GLU A 219 4.67 -21.28 -4.21
C GLU A 219 3.93 -20.11 -4.89
N VAL A 220 4.06 -18.87 -4.36
CA VAL A 220 3.39 -17.70 -4.94
C VAL A 220 4.40 -16.79 -5.63
N VAL A 221 3.97 -16.23 -6.77
CA VAL A 221 4.73 -15.26 -7.56
C VAL A 221 3.94 -13.95 -7.64
N PHE A 222 4.66 -12.83 -7.60
CA PHE A 222 4.10 -11.50 -7.76
C PHE A 222 4.73 -10.86 -8.99
N ASP A 223 3.90 -10.42 -9.91
CA ASP A 223 4.32 -9.94 -11.23
C ASP A 223 4.68 -8.45 -11.28
N GLY A 224 4.57 -7.70 -10.17
CA GLY A 224 4.72 -6.25 -10.23
C GLY A 224 3.65 -5.65 -11.12
N ALA A 225 4.05 -5.04 -12.25
CA ALA A 225 3.12 -4.45 -13.20
C ALA A 225 2.15 -3.46 -12.51
N SER A 226 2.63 -2.69 -11.53
CA SER A 226 1.89 -1.59 -10.92
C SER A 226 1.32 -0.68 -12.00
N PHE A 227 0.14 -0.13 -11.81
CA PHE A 227 -0.50 0.67 -12.85
C PHE A 227 -1.29 1.85 -12.30
N VAL A 228 -1.67 2.76 -13.18
CA VAL A 228 -2.52 3.90 -12.86
C VAL A 228 -3.68 3.98 -13.84
N LEU A 229 -4.87 4.25 -13.31
CA LEU A 229 -6.08 4.49 -14.06
C LEU A 229 -6.55 5.93 -13.85
N GLY A 230 -7.03 6.55 -14.93
CA GLY A 230 -7.78 7.80 -14.86
C GLY A 230 -9.15 7.61 -14.20
N ALA A 231 -9.80 8.68 -13.81
CA ALA A 231 -11.17 8.67 -13.28
C ALA A 231 -12.20 8.13 -14.28
N ASP A 232 -11.87 8.18 -15.57
CA ASP A 232 -12.64 7.59 -16.69
C ASP A 232 -12.35 6.09 -16.89
N GLY A 233 -11.53 5.49 -16.02
CA GLY A 233 -11.11 4.10 -16.10
C GLY A 233 -10.06 3.80 -17.18
N ALA A 234 -9.55 4.82 -17.90
CA ALA A 234 -8.49 4.60 -18.88
C ALA A 234 -7.17 4.21 -18.20
N LEU A 235 -6.45 3.22 -18.78
CA LEU A 235 -5.11 2.88 -18.32
C LEU A 235 -4.15 3.98 -18.78
N ALA A 236 -3.68 4.80 -17.83
CA ALA A 236 -2.78 5.92 -18.11
C ALA A 236 -1.30 5.50 -18.10
N GLY A 237 -0.95 4.41 -17.40
CA GLY A 237 0.42 3.90 -17.39
C GLY A 237 0.55 2.60 -16.59
N GLN A 238 1.65 1.90 -16.85
CA GLN A 238 1.97 0.64 -16.17
C GLN A 238 3.49 0.49 -16.02
N ALA A 239 3.93 0.05 -14.85
CA ALA A 239 5.31 -0.30 -14.55
C ALA A 239 5.70 -1.65 -15.18
N SER A 240 6.99 -1.97 -15.18
CA SER A 240 7.54 -3.21 -15.71
C SER A 240 6.99 -4.44 -14.98
N SER A 241 6.71 -5.52 -15.73
CA SER A 241 6.37 -6.82 -15.14
C SER A 241 7.63 -7.57 -14.73
N PHE A 242 7.58 -8.28 -13.60
CA PHE A 242 8.64 -9.15 -13.08
C PHE A 242 9.99 -8.46 -12.86
N ALA A 243 9.97 -7.16 -12.58
CA ALA A 243 11.16 -6.36 -12.29
C ALA A 243 10.95 -5.44 -11.11
N GLU A 244 11.99 -5.23 -10.30
CA GLU A 244 12.01 -4.15 -9.32
C GLU A 244 12.12 -2.81 -10.03
N GLU A 245 11.31 -1.83 -9.60
CA GLU A 245 11.28 -0.51 -10.23
C GLU A 245 10.83 0.56 -9.22
N LEU A 246 11.48 1.73 -9.25
CA LEU A 246 10.93 2.95 -8.68
C LEU A 246 10.19 3.68 -9.79
N TRP A 247 8.88 3.50 -9.84
CA TRP A 247 8.06 4.04 -10.89
C TRP A 247 7.46 5.38 -10.49
N PHE A 248 7.67 6.42 -11.31
CA PHE A 248 7.27 7.78 -11.00
C PHE A 248 6.02 8.20 -11.76
N LEU A 249 5.12 8.85 -11.04
CA LEU A 249 3.84 9.38 -11.53
C LEU A 249 3.71 10.85 -11.16
N GLU A 250 2.90 11.58 -11.91
CA GLU A 250 2.51 12.95 -11.60
C GLU A 250 0.98 13.04 -11.48
N ALA A 251 0.51 13.49 -10.32
CA ALA A 251 -0.90 13.76 -10.08
C ALA A 251 -1.12 15.26 -10.07
N ASN A 252 -2.02 15.72 -10.93
CA ASN A 252 -2.49 17.09 -10.93
C ASN A 252 -3.83 17.18 -10.18
N ARG A 253 -4.21 18.35 -9.67
CA ARG A 253 -5.54 18.52 -9.08
C ARG A 253 -6.65 18.14 -10.07
N PRO A 254 -7.86 17.77 -9.60
CA PRO A 254 -8.86 16.90 -10.27
C PRO A 254 -9.25 17.22 -11.72
N GLU A 255 -8.76 18.29 -12.30
CA GLU A 255 -9.07 18.64 -13.69
C GLU A 255 -8.24 17.88 -14.74
N THR A 256 -7.18 17.15 -14.34
CA THR A 256 -6.19 16.65 -15.32
C THR A 256 -5.70 15.20 -15.13
N GLY A 257 -6.11 14.47 -14.09
CA GLY A 257 -5.77 13.04 -13.93
C GLY A 257 -4.36 12.76 -13.38
N VAL A 258 -3.98 11.47 -13.37
CA VAL A 258 -2.64 10.97 -12.95
C VAL A 258 -1.96 10.33 -14.16
N GLU A 259 -0.74 10.74 -14.44
CA GLU A 259 0.04 10.27 -15.60
C GLU A 259 1.46 9.84 -15.17
N PRO A 260 2.14 8.99 -15.97
CA PRO A 260 3.57 8.74 -15.79
C PRO A 260 4.37 10.04 -15.87
N ALA A 261 5.37 10.20 -14.98
CA ALA A 261 6.26 11.35 -15.03
C ALA A 261 7.11 11.28 -16.31
N GLN A 262 7.23 12.41 -16.98
CA GLN A 262 8.11 12.52 -18.15
C GLN A 262 9.58 12.43 -17.68
N SER A 263 10.38 11.63 -18.37
CA SER A 263 11.81 11.40 -18.09
C SER A 263 12.68 12.59 -18.49
#